data_032707ab6c00fecf1584e16eaf36283c
#
_entry.id   032707ab6c00fecf1584e16eaf36283c
#
_cell.length_a   1.000
_cell.length_b   1.000
_cell.length_c   1.000
_cell.angle_alpha   90.00
_cell.angle_beta   90.00
_cell.angle_gamma   90.00
#
_symmetry.space_group_name_H-M   'P 1'
#
loop_
_entity.id
_entity.type
_entity.pdbx_description
1 polymer ?
#
loop_
_entity_poly.entity_id
_entity_poly.type
_entity_poly.pdbx_seq_one_letter_code
_entity_poly.pdbx_strand_id
1 'polypeptide(L)'
;MGFDGVLISDFAAILETVAHRSSKDAADAAKKALEAGVDIDMMTSVYAANLCRLVEEGEVDEHLIDECCLRILELKNKLGLFENPYKDADAEKEKAYNLCPEHRALAKKAAEESFVLLKNDGVLPLDTAKKIAFIGPYTNNHEIKSSWSFTGDSKDCVTIQEAAEKVFDASRTTYAEGCPVIGNDVELIGFTETTPKKYSEEELAAMEQSALQA
;
A
#
# COMPACT_ATOMS: atom_id res chain seq x y z
N MET A 1 13.14 -20.65 -12.78
CA MET A 1 11.72 -20.34 -12.95
C MET A 1 11.40 -19.85 -14.38
N GLY A 2 12.39 -19.56 -15.23
CA GLY A 2 12.18 -19.15 -16.63
C GLY A 2 11.56 -17.75 -16.81
N PHE A 3 11.66 -16.87 -15.80
CA PHE A 3 11.28 -15.47 -15.93
C PHE A 3 12.38 -14.73 -16.73
N ASP A 4 11.96 -14.05 -17.80
CA ASP A 4 12.82 -13.32 -18.75
C ASP A 4 12.56 -11.81 -18.78
N GLY A 5 11.81 -11.30 -17.80
CA GLY A 5 11.49 -9.88 -17.67
C GLY A 5 12.50 -9.13 -16.81
N VAL A 6 12.15 -7.90 -16.47
CA VAL A 6 12.95 -7.00 -15.63
C VAL A 6 12.58 -7.20 -14.16
N LEU A 7 13.60 -7.37 -13.30
CA LEU A 7 13.46 -7.40 -11.85
C LEU A 7 13.86 -6.05 -11.25
N ILE A 8 12.96 -5.45 -10.51
CA ILE A 8 13.23 -4.25 -9.70
C ILE A 8 13.16 -4.62 -8.23
N SER A 9 14.09 -4.08 -7.42
CA SER A 9 14.03 -4.26 -5.97
C SER A 9 12.81 -3.53 -5.38
N ASP A 10 12.39 -3.90 -4.17
CA ASP A 10 11.54 -3.05 -3.36
C ASP A 10 12.32 -1.81 -2.89
N PHE A 11 11.61 -0.82 -2.37
CA PHE A 11 12.17 0.42 -1.82
C PHE A 11 13.26 0.12 -0.80
N ALA A 12 14.47 0.62 -1.07
CA ALA A 12 15.67 0.46 -0.26
C ALA A 12 16.14 -1.00 0.00
N ALA A 13 15.50 -2.02 -0.55
CA ALA A 13 15.72 -3.43 -0.20
C ALA A 13 17.16 -3.90 -0.42
N ILE A 14 17.86 -3.42 -1.45
CA ILE A 14 19.26 -3.79 -1.66
C ILE A 14 20.13 -3.30 -0.50
N LEU A 15 19.96 -2.06 -0.08
CA LEU A 15 20.74 -1.50 1.04
C LEU A 15 20.35 -2.14 2.39
N GLU A 16 19.10 -2.52 2.58
CA GLU A 16 18.62 -3.21 3.78
C GLU A 16 19.30 -4.55 4.02
N THR A 17 19.85 -5.18 2.99
CA THR A 17 20.64 -6.41 3.14
C THR A 17 21.85 -6.23 4.05
N VAL A 18 22.36 -5.00 4.19
CA VAL A 18 23.44 -4.66 5.13
C VAL A 18 22.92 -4.69 6.57
N ALA A 19 21.77 -4.08 6.84
CA ALA A 19 21.13 -4.10 8.15
C ALA A 19 20.75 -5.54 8.57
N HIS A 20 20.31 -6.34 7.62
CA HIS A 20 20.00 -7.77 7.82
C HIS A 20 21.23 -8.68 7.87
N ARG A 21 22.43 -8.11 7.74
CA ARG A 21 23.73 -8.84 7.82
C ARG A 21 23.92 -9.91 6.73
N SER A 22 23.17 -9.85 5.65
CA SER A 22 23.40 -10.68 4.45
C SER A 22 24.45 -10.06 3.52
N SER A 23 24.67 -8.75 3.64
CA SER A 23 25.77 -8.04 2.99
C SER A 23 26.61 -7.28 4.02
N LYS A 24 27.92 -7.17 3.76
CA LYS A 24 28.86 -6.50 4.68
C LYS A 24 28.78 -4.97 4.61
N ASP A 25 28.55 -4.45 3.41
CA ASP A 25 28.47 -3.03 3.09
C ASP A 25 27.68 -2.81 1.79
N ALA A 26 27.51 -1.55 1.38
CA ALA A 26 26.75 -1.19 0.18
C ALA A 26 27.36 -1.75 -1.11
N ALA A 27 28.68 -1.87 -1.21
CA ALA A 27 29.34 -2.43 -2.39
C ALA A 27 29.07 -3.93 -2.52
N ASP A 28 29.16 -4.67 -1.41
CA ASP A 28 28.82 -6.09 -1.36
C ASP A 28 27.32 -6.33 -1.64
N ALA A 29 26.45 -5.42 -1.17
CA ALA A 29 25.01 -5.46 -1.48
C ALA A 29 24.76 -5.26 -2.97
N ALA A 30 25.41 -4.26 -3.62
CA ALA A 30 25.32 -4.03 -5.05
C ALA A 30 25.76 -5.25 -5.85
N LYS A 31 26.93 -5.81 -5.54
CA LYS A 31 27.47 -6.99 -6.20
C LYS A 31 26.51 -8.18 -6.13
N LYS A 32 26.07 -8.54 -4.92
CA LYS A 32 25.18 -9.70 -4.69
C LYS A 32 23.84 -9.54 -5.38
N ALA A 33 23.24 -8.35 -5.34
CA ALA A 33 21.96 -8.10 -5.98
C ALA A 33 22.07 -8.20 -7.52
N LEU A 34 23.14 -7.63 -8.11
CA LEU A 34 23.42 -7.75 -9.55
C LEU A 34 23.64 -9.21 -9.97
N GLU A 35 24.49 -9.94 -9.26
CA GLU A 35 24.75 -11.36 -9.50
C GLU A 35 23.51 -12.24 -9.34
N ALA A 36 22.57 -11.83 -8.48
CA ALA A 36 21.27 -12.48 -8.32
C ALA A 36 20.27 -12.14 -9.43
N GLY A 37 20.61 -11.22 -10.34
CA GLY A 37 19.78 -10.83 -11.48
C GLY A 37 18.76 -9.72 -11.17
N VAL A 38 18.98 -8.90 -10.15
CA VAL A 38 18.18 -7.69 -9.92
C VAL A 38 18.65 -6.59 -10.87
N ASP A 39 17.78 -6.15 -11.76
CA ASP A 39 18.13 -5.19 -12.83
C ASP A 39 18.08 -3.73 -12.37
N ILE A 40 17.18 -3.40 -11.46
CA ILE A 40 16.95 -2.02 -11.02
C ILE A 40 16.99 -1.95 -9.50
N ASP A 41 17.87 -1.07 -8.99
CA ASP A 41 17.91 -0.65 -7.59
C ASP A 41 16.89 0.46 -7.35
N MET A 42 15.86 0.17 -6.55
CA MET A 42 14.87 1.17 -6.21
C MET A 42 15.36 2.03 -5.04
N MET A 43 15.57 3.33 -5.32
CA MET A 43 15.74 4.44 -4.38
C MET A 43 17.13 4.58 -3.73
N THR A 44 17.95 3.53 -3.59
CA THR A 44 19.18 3.63 -2.78
C THR A 44 20.40 4.17 -3.52
N SER A 45 20.39 4.18 -4.85
CA SER A 45 21.54 4.52 -5.70
C SER A 45 22.79 3.64 -5.45
N VAL A 46 22.62 2.48 -4.87
CA VAL A 46 23.71 1.56 -4.51
C VAL A 46 24.45 1.08 -5.77
N TYR A 47 23.71 0.80 -6.85
CA TYR A 47 24.31 0.46 -8.15
C TYR A 47 25.12 1.59 -8.72
N ALA A 48 24.54 2.78 -8.83
CA ALA A 48 25.20 3.97 -9.40
C ALA A 48 26.48 4.36 -8.64
N ALA A 49 26.49 4.15 -7.31
CA ALA A 49 27.62 4.53 -6.47
C ALA A 49 28.76 3.50 -6.48
N ASN A 50 28.49 2.23 -6.80
CA ASN A 50 29.46 1.16 -6.55
C ASN A 50 29.84 0.35 -7.78
N LEU A 51 28.94 0.10 -8.74
CA LEU A 51 29.20 -0.87 -9.81
C LEU A 51 30.36 -0.50 -10.72
N CYS A 52 30.54 0.78 -11.07
CA CYS A 52 31.66 1.23 -11.91
C CYS A 52 33.01 0.82 -11.27
N ARG A 53 33.20 1.15 -10.01
CA ARG A 53 34.42 0.81 -9.27
C ARG A 53 34.61 -0.71 -9.15
N LEU A 54 33.54 -1.47 -8.88
CA LEU A 54 33.61 -2.92 -8.76
C LEU A 54 34.00 -3.62 -10.07
N VAL A 55 33.59 -3.05 -11.23
CA VAL A 55 34.04 -3.51 -12.55
C VAL A 55 35.52 -3.18 -12.76
N GLU A 56 35.95 -1.95 -12.47
CA GLU A 56 37.36 -1.52 -12.59
C GLU A 56 38.29 -2.35 -11.73
N GLU A 57 37.85 -2.77 -10.54
CA GLU A 57 38.59 -3.64 -9.62
C GLU A 57 38.53 -5.14 -10.00
N GLY A 58 37.74 -5.49 -11.02
CA GLY A 58 37.55 -6.87 -11.49
C GLY A 58 36.72 -7.75 -10.53
N GLU A 59 35.96 -7.12 -9.61
CA GLU A 59 35.08 -7.83 -8.67
C GLU A 59 33.70 -8.16 -9.26
N VAL A 60 33.29 -7.44 -10.29
CA VAL A 60 32.01 -7.62 -11.02
C VAL A 60 32.32 -7.69 -12.51
N ASP A 61 31.69 -8.63 -13.20
CA ASP A 61 31.77 -8.75 -14.66
C ASP A 61 30.85 -7.68 -15.31
N GLU A 62 31.41 -6.83 -16.16
CA GLU A 62 30.69 -5.79 -16.90
C GLU A 62 29.51 -6.37 -17.69
N HIS A 63 29.66 -7.60 -18.18
CA HIS A 63 28.60 -8.30 -18.93
C HIS A 63 27.28 -8.41 -18.15
N LEU A 64 27.32 -8.54 -16.83
CA LEU A 64 26.10 -8.56 -16.00
C LEU A 64 25.34 -7.22 -16.04
N ILE A 65 26.07 -6.12 -16.13
CA ILE A 65 25.48 -4.77 -16.26
C ILE A 65 24.86 -4.61 -17.65
N ASP A 66 25.55 -5.08 -18.68
CA ASP A 66 25.05 -5.08 -20.06
C ASP A 66 23.75 -5.86 -20.19
N GLU A 67 23.68 -7.05 -19.59
CA GLU A 67 22.47 -7.87 -19.58
C GLU A 67 21.30 -7.17 -18.87
N CYS A 68 21.53 -6.52 -17.72
CA CYS A 68 20.51 -5.75 -17.01
C CYS A 68 20.01 -4.59 -17.89
N CYS A 69 20.92 -3.83 -18.50
CA CYS A 69 20.57 -2.75 -19.41
C CYS A 69 19.76 -3.26 -20.61
N LEU A 70 20.18 -4.39 -21.21
CA LEU A 70 19.50 -4.98 -22.35
C LEU A 70 18.07 -5.38 -22.01
N ARG A 71 17.83 -6.06 -20.88
CA ARG A 71 16.47 -6.43 -20.43
C ARG A 71 15.56 -5.21 -20.26
N ILE A 72 16.10 -4.12 -19.70
CA ILE A 72 15.35 -2.85 -19.55
C ILE A 72 15.03 -2.23 -20.91
N LEU A 73 15.98 -2.20 -21.82
CA LEU A 73 15.81 -1.65 -23.18
C LEU A 73 14.81 -2.49 -23.98
N GLU A 74 14.87 -3.80 -23.88
CA GLU A 74 13.90 -4.72 -24.50
C GLU A 74 12.49 -4.50 -23.97
N LEU A 75 12.33 -4.33 -22.66
CA LEU A 75 11.03 -4.01 -22.07
C LEU A 75 10.47 -2.69 -22.61
N LYS A 76 11.29 -1.64 -22.65
CA LYS A 76 10.90 -0.35 -23.24
C LYS A 76 10.50 -0.48 -24.71
N ASN A 77 11.23 -1.30 -25.47
CA ASN A 77 10.93 -1.56 -26.87
C ASN A 77 9.61 -2.33 -27.02
N LYS A 78 9.41 -3.40 -26.26
CA LYS A 78 8.13 -4.16 -26.24
C LYS A 78 6.94 -3.28 -25.89
N LEU A 79 7.13 -2.29 -25.03
CA LEU A 79 6.12 -1.30 -24.67
C LEU A 79 5.94 -0.19 -25.72
N GLY A 80 6.77 -0.11 -26.76
CA GLY A 80 6.72 0.93 -27.81
C GLY A 80 7.10 2.34 -27.31
N LEU A 81 7.90 2.41 -26.24
CA LEU A 81 8.26 3.70 -25.63
C LEU A 81 9.30 4.49 -26.42
N PHE A 82 10.04 3.84 -27.31
CA PHE A 82 10.98 4.52 -28.22
C PHE A 82 10.24 5.23 -29.35
N GLU A 83 9.12 4.67 -29.82
CA GLU A 83 8.29 5.27 -30.87
C GLU A 83 7.39 6.37 -30.32
N ASN A 84 6.77 6.12 -29.16
CA ASN A 84 5.90 7.09 -28.51
C ASN A 84 5.87 6.89 -26.98
N PRO A 85 6.71 7.63 -26.22
CA PRO A 85 6.74 7.50 -24.76
C PRO A 85 5.45 7.99 -24.08
N TYR A 86 4.61 8.74 -24.77
CA TYR A 86 3.35 9.31 -24.26
C TYR A 86 2.10 8.60 -24.77
N LYS A 87 2.23 7.43 -25.40
CA LYS A 87 1.10 6.72 -26.04
C LYS A 87 -0.10 6.45 -25.12
N ASP A 88 0.15 6.31 -23.83
CA ASP A 88 -0.88 5.98 -22.83
C ASP A 88 -1.28 7.18 -21.95
N ALA A 89 -0.68 8.36 -22.19
CA ALA A 89 -1.01 9.60 -21.50
C ALA A 89 -2.29 10.23 -22.08
N ASP A 90 -3.44 9.84 -21.55
CA ASP A 90 -4.75 10.28 -22.02
C ASP A 90 -5.69 10.55 -20.83
N ALA A 91 -5.96 11.84 -20.56
CA ALA A 91 -6.79 12.27 -19.44
C ALA A 91 -8.26 11.79 -19.54
N GLU A 92 -8.78 11.58 -20.74
CA GLU A 92 -10.15 11.09 -20.90
C GLU A 92 -10.21 9.58 -20.63
N LYS A 93 -9.18 8.83 -21.01
CA LYS A 93 -9.04 7.43 -20.58
C LYS A 93 -8.89 7.31 -19.07
N GLU A 94 -8.09 8.14 -18.44
CA GLU A 94 -7.93 8.16 -16.98
C GLU A 94 -9.29 8.32 -16.30
N LYS A 95 -10.08 9.31 -16.70
CA LYS A 95 -11.44 9.51 -16.16
C LYS A 95 -12.38 8.33 -16.40
N ALA A 96 -12.27 7.68 -17.56
CA ALA A 96 -13.12 6.56 -17.92
C ALA A 96 -12.81 5.29 -17.14
N TYR A 97 -11.53 5.08 -16.80
CA TYR A 97 -11.07 3.85 -16.13
C TYR A 97 -10.92 4.00 -14.63
N ASN A 98 -10.54 5.19 -14.14
CA ASN A 98 -10.34 5.40 -12.71
C ASN A 98 -11.67 5.25 -11.96
N LEU A 99 -11.70 4.33 -10.99
CA LEU A 99 -12.89 4.04 -10.17
C LEU A 99 -14.16 3.66 -10.98
N CYS A 100 -14.00 3.16 -12.20
CA CYS A 100 -15.14 2.71 -13.00
C CYS A 100 -15.92 1.58 -12.30
N PRO A 101 -17.20 1.38 -12.63
CA PRO A 101 -18.04 0.37 -11.97
C PRO A 101 -17.44 -1.04 -11.99
N GLU A 102 -16.78 -1.41 -13.09
CA GLU A 102 -16.13 -2.71 -13.27
C GLU A 102 -14.97 -2.91 -12.29
N HIS A 103 -14.12 -1.88 -12.13
CA HIS A 103 -13.00 -1.93 -11.18
C HIS A 103 -13.49 -1.97 -9.72
N ARG A 104 -14.54 -1.20 -9.40
CA ARG A 104 -15.16 -1.26 -8.07
C ARG A 104 -15.79 -2.62 -7.78
N ALA A 105 -16.45 -3.22 -8.75
CA ALA A 105 -17.02 -4.56 -8.62
C ALA A 105 -15.94 -5.62 -8.41
N LEU A 106 -14.84 -5.53 -9.16
CA LEU A 106 -13.70 -6.43 -9.00
C LEU A 106 -13.03 -6.27 -7.63
N ALA A 107 -12.82 -5.04 -7.18
CA ALA A 107 -12.26 -4.76 -5.85
C ALA A 107 -13.15 -5.32 -4.72
N LYS A 108 -14.48 -5.14 -4.84
CA LYS A 108 -15.45 -5.74 -3.91
C LYS A 108 -15.34 -7.27 -3.90
N LYS A 109 -15.33 -7.90 -5.06
CA LYS A 109 -15.20 -9.36 -5.19
C LYS A 109 -13.89 -9.86 -4.57
N ALA A 110 -12.76 -9.18 -4.84
CA ALA A 110 -11.49 -9.55 -4.26
C ALA A 110 -11.49 -9.45 -2.72
N ALA A 111 -12.13 -8.40 -2.16
CA ALA A 111 -12.31 -8.27 -0.72
C ALA A 111 -13.17 -9.40 -0.15
N GLU A 112 -14.31 -9.72 -0.78
CA GLU A 112 -15.19 -10.80 -0.34
C GLU A 112 -14.48 -12.17 -0.35
N GLU A 113 -13.67 -12.45 -1.36
CA GLU A 113 -12.90 -13.69 -1.47
C GLU A 113 -11.69 -13.75 -0.53
N SER A 114 -11.24 -12.61 0.02
CA SER A 114 -10.12 -12.55 0.96
C SER A 114 -10.50 -12.76 2.42
N PHE A 115 -11.80 -12.74 2.76
CA PHE A 115 -12.23 -12.93 4.14
C PHE A 115 -11.99 -14.35 4.63
N VAL A 116 -11.39 -14.45 5.82
CA VAL A 116 -11.19 -15.73 6.51
C VAL A 116 -11.97 -15.72 7.82
N LEU A 117 -13.01 -16.56 7.91
CA LEU A 117 -13.81 -16.71 9.12
C LEU A 117 -13.10 -17.66 10.09
N LEU A 118 -12.42 -17.11 11.10
CA LEU A 118 -11.67 -17.91 12.09
C LEU A 118 -12.57 -18.57 13.13
N LYS A 119 -13.66 -17.89 13.54
CA LYS A 119 -14.62 -18.36 14.52
C LYS A 119 -15.98 -17.71 14.29
N ASN A 120 -17.06 -18.48 14.44
CA ASN A 120 -18.43 -17.96 14.45
C ASN A 120 -19.31 -18.86 15.33
N ASP A 121 -19.81 -18.32 16.43
CA ASP A 121 -20.73 -19.01 17.35
C ASP A 121 -22.21 -18.73 17.00
N GLY A 122 -22.51 -18.54 15.71
CA GLY A 122 -23.85 -18.32 15.20
C GLY A 122 -24.31 -16.86 15.19
N VAL A 123 -23.37 -15.90 15.35
CA VAL A 123 -23.66 -14.46 15.26
C VAL A 123 -23.72 -14.00 13.80
N LEU A 124 -22.90 -14.57 12.94
CA LEU A 124 -22.88 -14.27 11.52
C LEU A 124 -23.63 -15.34 10.70
N PRO A 125 -24.40 -14.94 9.68
CA PRO A 125 -24.67 -13.56 9.25
C PRO A 125 -25.48 -12.77 10.28
N LEU A 126 -25.27 -11.45 10.33
CA LEU A 126 -26.01 -10.59 11.25
C LEU A 126 -27.51 -10.61 10.92
N ASP A 127 -28.33 -10.73 11.95
CA ASP A 127 -29.79 -10.64 11.83
C ASP A 127 -30.20 -9.17 11.70
N THR A 128 -30.69 -8.78 10.54
CA THR A 128 -31.10 -7.40 10.23
C THR A 128 -32.34 -6.95 11.03
N ALA A 129 -33.06 -7.88 11.67
CA ALA A 129 -34.18 -7.56 12.57
C ALA A 129 -33.73 -7.12 13.98
N LYS A 130 -32.48 -7.36 14.34
CA LYS A 130 -31.92 -6.98 15.65
C LYS A 130 -31.39 -5.55 15.65
N LYS A 131 -31.22 -4.99 16.84
CA LYS A 131 -30.44 -3.75 17.03
C LYS A 131 -28.96 -4.08 16.90
N ILE A 132 -28.22 -3.23 16.18
CA ILE A 132 -26.79 -3.39 15.91
C ILE A 132 -26.10 -2.07 16.22
N ALA A 133 -25.06 -2.12 17.03
CA ALA A 133 -24.14 -1.01 17.27
C ALA A 133 -22.85 -1.23 16.47
N PHE A 134 -22.48 -0.23 15.65
CA PHE A 134 -21.20 -0.17 14.96
C PHE A 134 -20.29 0.75 15.77
N ILE A 135 -19.27 0.19 16.40
CA ILE A 135 -18.38 0.93 17.29
C ILE A 135 -16.94 0.79 16.82
N GLY A 136 -16.26 1.91 16.68
CA GLY A 136 -14.86 1.97 16.30
C GLY A 136 -14.51 3.24 15.53
N PRO A 137 -13.23 3.64 15.55
CA PRO A 137 -12.77 4.92 14.99
C PRO A 137 -12.91 5.02 13.47
N TYR A 138 -13.10 3.89 12.79
CA TYR A 138 -13.31 3.84 11.34
C TYR A 138 -14.79 3.72 10.95
N THR A 139 -15.73 3.79 11.90
CA THR A 139 -17.16 3.63 11.63
C THR A 139 -17.67 4.63 10.59
N ASN A 140 -17.31 5.90 10.75
CA ASN A 140 -17.66 6.98 9.80
C ASN A 140 -16.41 7.78 9.38
N ASN A 141 -15.35 7.10 8.99
CA ASN A 141 -14.11 7.73 8.60
C ASN A 141 -13.73 7.27 7.19
N HIS A 142 -13.54 8.23 6.28
CA HIS A 142 -13.10 7.97 4.91
C HIS A 142 -11.60 7.68 4.79
N GLU A 143 -10.80 8.01 5.83
CA GLU A 143 -9.35 7.76 5.87
C GLU A 143 -9.02 6.29 6.20
N ILE A 144 -9.67 5.36 5.50
CA ILE A 144 -9.48 3.91 5.65
C ILE A 144 -8.38 3.36 4.73
N LYS A 145 -7.77 4.22 3.93
CA LYS A 145 -6.63 3.85 3.10
C LYS A 145 -5.42 3.57 3.98
N SER A 146 -4.61 2.59 3.62
CA SER A 146 -3.38 2.32 4.35
C SER A 146 -2.36 3.46 4.16
N SER A 147 -1.35 3.50 5.04
CA SER A 147 -0.23 4.45 4.97
C SER A 147 0.56 4.38 3.65
N TRP A 148 0.43 3.28 2.90
CA TRP A 148 1.04 3.10 1.59
C TRP A 148 0.19 3.61 0.42
N SER A 149 -1.00 4.16 0.69
CA SER A 149 -1.85 4.79 -0.32
C SER A 149 -1.51 6.27 -0.45
N PHE A 150 -0.53 6.59 -1.26
CA PHE A 150 -0.03 7.96 -1.44
C PHE A 150 -0.93 8.84 -2.32
N THR A 151 -1.87 8.24 -3.05
CA THR A 151 -2.74 8.94 -3.99
C THR A 151 -4.20 8.56 -3.79
N GLY A 152 -5.10 9.31 -4.40
CA GLY A 152 -6.54 9.10 -4.35
C GLY A 152 -7.22 9.98 -3.29
N ASP A 153 -8.48 10.36 -3.55
CA ASP A 153 -9.30 11.11 -2.60
C ASP A 153 -9.94 10.15 -1.59
N SER A 154 -9.84 10.45 -0.30
CA SER A 154 -10.48 9.66 0.75
C SER A 154 -12.00 9.62 0.62
N LYS A 155 -12.60 10.66 0.00
CA LYS A 155 -14.05 10.69 -0.30
C LYS A 155 -14.51 9.58 -1.24
N ASP A 156 -13.60 8.97 -2.01
CA ASP A 156 -13.89 7.81 -2.85
C ASP A 156 -14.04 6.50 -2.07
N CYS A 157 -13.61 6.51 -0.80
CA CYS A 157 -13.77 5.37 0.10
C CYS A 157 -15.16 5.40 0.73
N VAL A 158 -15.86 4.27 0.67
CA VAL A 158 -17.17 4.09 1.34
C VAL A 158 -16.91 3.76 2.80
N THR A 159 -17.51 4.52 3.74
CA THR A 159 -17.38 4.24 5.17
C THR A 159 -18.19 3.00 5.58
N ILE A 160 -17.87 2.43 6.74
CA ILE A 160 -18.65 1.32 7.32
C ILE A 160 -20.09 1.76 7.55
N GLN A 161 -20.31 2.98 8.05
CA GLN A 161 -21.64 3.54 8.26
C GLN A 161 -22.41 3.66 6.95
N GLU A 162 -21.85 4.26 5.91
CA GLU A 162 -22.49 4.39 4.58
C GLU A 162 -22.83 3.03 3.96
N ALA A 163 -22.01 2.02 4.18
CA ALA A 163 -22.28 0.67 3.73
C ALA A 163 -23.39 -0.01 4.55
N ALA A 164 -23.37 0.15 5.87
CA ALA A 164 -24.35 -0.41 6.79
C ALA A 164 -25.75 0.18 6.55
N GLU A 165 -25.86 1.48 6.33
CA GLU A 165 -27.12 2.19 6.05
C GLU A 165 -27.83 1.71 4.78
N LYS A 166 -27.11 1.04 3.89
CA LYS A 166 -27.69 0.40 2.67
C LYS A 166 -28.30 -0.97 2.95
N VAL A 167 -27.96 -1.59 4.09
CA VAL A 167 -28.31 -2.98 4.43
C VAL A 167 -29.26 -3.04 5.63
N PHE A 168 -29.07 -2.16 6.60
CA PHE A 168 -29.79 -2.19 7.88
C PHE A 168 -30.74 -0.99 8.01
N ASP A 169 -31.83 -1.19 8.75
CA ASP A 169 -32.78 -0.14 9.08
C ASP A 169 -32.14 0.88 10.06
N ALA A 170 -32.20 2.16 9.71
CA ALA A 170 -31.65 3.23 10.53
C ALA A 170 -32.22 3.31 11.95
N SER A 171 -33.45 2.85 12.17
CA SER A 171 -34.06 2.80 13.50
C SER A 171 -33.47 1.69 14.41
N ARG A 172 -32.66 0.82 13.85
CA ARG A 172 -32.05 -0.34 14.51
C ARG A 172 -30.54 -0.30 14.57
N THR A 173 -29.93 0.73 14.01
CA THR A 173 -28.48 0.91 13.98
C THR A 173 -28.06 2.13 14.77
N THR A 174 -26.96 1.98 15.51
CA THR A 174 -26.27 3.07 16.19
C THR A 174 -24.79 3.05 15.79
N TYR A 175 -24.17 4.21 15.84
CA TYR A 175 -22.77 4.40 15.41
C TYR A 175 -22.03 5.24 16.45
N ALA A 176 -20.83 4.80 16.82
CA ALA A 176 -19.97 5.53 17.72
C ALA A 176 -18.49 5.26 17.40
N GLU A 177 -17.66 6.26 17.52
CA GLU A 177 -16.21 6.08 17.31
C GLU A 177 -15.54 5.35 18.47
N GLY A 178 -15.90 5.65 19.71
CA GLY A 178 -15.39 5.04 20.93
C GLY A 178 -13.96 5.46 21.30
N CYS A 179 -13.08 5.62 20.32
CA CYS A 179 -11.71 6.08 20.50
C CYS A 179 -11.21 6.77 19.22
N PRO A 180 -10.14 7.55 19.28
CA PRO A 180 -9.50 8.10 18.07
C PRO A 180 -8.75 7.03 17.28
N VAL A 181 -8.53 7.27 15.98
CA VAL A 181 -7.68 6.41 15.13
C VAL A 181 -6.24 6.35 15.63
N ILE A 182 -5.72 7.50 16.07
CA ILE A 182 -4.35 7.63 16.58
C ILE A 182 -4.43 8.20 17.98
N GLY A 183 -3.95 7.47 18.96
CA GLY A 183 -3.89 7.90 20.35
C GLY A 183 -2.90 9.04 20.59
N ASN A 184 -3.03 9.70 21.73
CA ASN A 184 -2.18 10.81 22.12
C ASN A 184 -0.73 10.41 22.39
N ASP A 185 -0.49 9.15 22.67
CA ASP A 185 0.80 8.55 23.00
C ASP A 185 1.60 8.10 21.75
N VAL A 186 0.98 8.19 20.57
CA VAL A 186 1.63 7.80 19.31
C VAL A 186 2.30 9.01 18.67
N GLU A 187 3.58 8.87 18.36
CA GLU A 187 4.33 9.76 17.48
C GLU A 187 4.44 9.14 16.10
N LEU A 188 3.98 9.86 15.09
CA LEU A 188 4.16 9.41 13.70
C LEU A 188 5.61 9.71 13.27
N ILE A 189 6.35 8.65 13.01
CA ILE A 189 7.69 8.73 12.43
C ILE A 189 7.55 8.36 10.95
N GLY A 190 7.81 9.30 10.04
CA GLY A 190 7.85 8.97 8.61
C GLY A 190 7.34 10.06 7.69
N PHE A 191 6.91 9.66 6.52
CA PHE A 191 6.68 10.47 5.32
C PHE A 191 5.47 11.42 5.36
N THR A 192 4.79 11.59 6.50
CA THR A 192 3.65 12.48 6.60
C THR A 192 4.03 13.76 7.34
N GLU A 193 3.79 14.92 6.72
CA GLU A 193 3.95 16.24 7.34
C GLU A 193 2.82 16.56 8.33
N THR A 194 1.80 15.69 8.44
CA THR A 194 0.63 15.92 9.29
C THR A 194 0.88 15.48 10.72
N THR A 195 0.89 16.44 11.64
CA THR A 195 0.87 16.15 13.08
C THR A 195 -0.50 15.56 13.45
N PRO A 196 -0.57 14.40 14.11
CA PRO A 196 -1.84 13.84 14.56
C PRO A 196 -2.57 14.81 15.49
N LYS A 197 -3.90 14.89 15.35
CA LYS A 197 -4.73 15.64 16.32
C LYS A 197 -4.48 15.05 17.71
N LYS A 198 -4.20 15.91 18.68
CA LYS A 198 -4.20 15.54 20.10
C LYS A 198 -5.59 15.83 20.68
N TYR A 199 -6.08 14.91 21.49
CA TYR A 199 -7.40 14.95 22.11
C TYR A 199 -7.27 15.29 23.58
N SER A 200 -8.19 16.10 24.11
CA SER A 200 -8.29 16.35 25.55
C SER A 200 -8.87 15.11 26.28
N GLU A 201 -8.68 15.04 27.59
CA GLU A 201 -9.29 13.98 28.41
C GLU A 201 -10.82 13.99 28.32
N GLU A 202 -11.43 15.18 28.19
CA GLU A 202 -12.86 15.35 28.03
C GLU A 202 -13.35 14.81 26.68
N GLU A 203 -12.61 15.06 25.58
CA GLU A 203 -12.94 14.50 24.25
C GLU A 203 -12.85 12.99 24.26
N LEU A 204 -11.81 12.39 24.86
CA LEU A 204 -11.66 10.95 24.97
C LEU A 204 -12.76 10.32 25.80
N ALA A 205 -13.09 10.91 26.94
CA ALA A 205 -14.20 10.45 27.79
C ALA A 205 -15.56 10.53 27.08
N ALA A 206 -15.80 11.57 26.28
CA ALA A 206 -17.01 11.71 25.49
C ALA A 206 -17.14 10.65 24.40
N MET A 207 -16.04 10.28 23.73
CA MET A 207 -16.03 9.18 22.76
C MET A 207 -16.35 7.84 23.42
N GLU A 208 -15.72 7.53 24.55
CA GLU A 208 -15.98 6.33 25.32
C GLU A 208 -17.45 6.27 25.79
N GLN A 209 -17.98 7.37 26.34
CA GLN A 209 -19.35 7.45 26.79
C GLN A 209 -20.36 7.25 25.65
N SER A 210 -20.06 7.80 24.45
CA SER A 210 -20.87 7.60 23.26
C SER A 210 -20.93 6.12 22.85
N ALA A 211 -19.81 5.42 22.93
CA ALA A 211 -19.74 4.00 22.62
C ALA A 211 -20.52 3.13 23.64
N LEU A 212 -20.50 3.52 24.92
CA LEU A 212 -21.25 2.81 25.98
C LEU A 212 -22.78 3.01 25.86
N GLN A 213 -23.21 4.08 25.18
CA GLN A 213 -24.64 4.40 24.97
C GLN A 213 -25.19 3.86 23.64
N ALA A 214 -24.32 3.48 22.71
CA ALA A 214 -24.70 2.97 21.41
C ALA A 214 -25.23 1.54 21.48
#